data_a41ee2c0717bbaf2489dddf441123349
#
_entry.id   a41ee2c0717bbaf2489dddf441123349
#
_cell.length_a   1.000
_cell.length_b   1.000
_cell.length_c   1.000
_cell.angle_alpha   90.00
_cell.angle_beta   90.00
_cell.angle_gamma   90.00
#
_symmetry.space_group_name_H-M   'P 1'
#
loop_
_entity.id
_entity.type
_entity.pdbx_description
1 polymer ?
#
loop_
_entity_poly.entity_id
_entity_poly.type
_entity_poly.pdbx_seq_one_letter_code
_entity_poly.pdbx_strand_id
1 'polypeptide(L)'
;MKSKHTCPICGDGQFEPLTEVVVLPYKDQEIKVVSRMSLCSACGSEFVNAEDSRVNKRSVLAARKRFDGLLSGEEIYAIRKKYELNQKVAAQLFGGGPVAFSKYENDDVSHAESMDKLLRLVSRSVSAFWELVEQSGLTNEIKKPKAPVKDVSFLKSHQNVVLVNFGGNGFKPIEKSHSYARGSASAETFGELQWK
;
A
#
# COMPACT_ATOMS: atom_id res chain seq x y z
N MET A 1 5.76 17.66 32.94
CA MET A 1 4.41 18.27 33.19
C MET A 1 3.69 18.35 31.86
N LYS A 2 2.65 17.55 31.61
CA LYS A 2 1.82 17.67 30.40
C LYS A 2 1.01 18.94 30.54
N SER A 3 1.23 19.92 29.67
CA SER A 3 0.40 21.14 29.61
C SER A 3 -1.03 20.68 29.28
N LYS A 4 -1.94 20.88 30.25
CA LYS A 4 -3.36 20.66 30.03
C LYS A 4 -3.81 21.74 29.04
N HIS A 5 -4.05 21.33 27.80
CA HIS A 5 -4.56 22.25 26.78
C HIS A 5 -6.04 22.51 27.06
N THR A 6 -6.33 23.66 27.59
CA THR A 6 -7.70 24.15 27.78
C THR A 6 -8.34 24.38 26.42
N CYS A 7 -9.59 24.03 26.26
CA CYS A 7 -10.32 24.20 25.02
C CYS A 7 -10.36 25.70 24.61
N PRO A 8 -9.91 26.08 23.42
CA PRO A 8 -9.92 27.49 22.98
C PRO A 8 -11.33 28.02 22.66
N ILE A 9 -12.33 27.11 22.58
CA ILE A 9 -13.71 27.48 22.24
C ILE A 9 -14.52 27.83 23.48
N CYS A 10 -14.49 26.98 24.53
CA CYS A 10 -15.26 27.21 25.76
C CYS A 10 -14.43 27.74 26.93
N GLY A 11 -13.11 27.62 26.90
CA GLY A 11 -12.23 28.03 27.99
C GLY A 11 -12.17 27.13 29.21
N ASP A 12 -13.08 26.15 29.35
CA ASP A 12 -13.26 25.35 30.59
C ASP A 12 -12.89 23.88 30.43
N GLY A 13 -13.14 23.28 29.26
CA GLY A 13 -12.94 21.84 29.02
C GLY A 13 -11.50 21.49 28.67
N GLN A 14 -11.19 20.20 28.84
CA GLN A 14 -9.91 19.61 28.41
C GLN A 14 -10.17 18.69 27.21
N PHE A 15 -9.16 18.56 26.34
CA PHE A 15 -9.22 17.67 25.19
C PHE A 15 -8.86 16.22 25.59
N GLU A 16 -9.76 15.30 25.30
CA GLU A 16 -9.58 13.86 25.48
C GLU A 16 -9.38 13.20 24.12
N PRO A 17 -8.36 12.32 23.94
CA PRO A 17 -8.10 11.67 22.65
C PRO A 17 -9.24 10.69 22.32
N LEU A 18 -9.74 10.77 21.10
CA LEU A 18 -10.75 9.90 20.54
C LEU A 18 -10.21 9.26 19.26
N THR A 19 -10.52 7.99 19.07
CA THR A 19 -10.23 7.27 17.81
C THR A 19 -11.51 6.63 17.33
N GLU A 20 -11.88 6.90 16.11
CA GLU A 20 -13.09 6.38 15.49
C GLU A 20 -12.83 5.83 14.08
N VAL A 21 -13.78 5.04 13.58
CA VAL A 21 -13.78 4.57 12.19
C VAL A 21 -14.70 5.46 11.38
N VAL A 22 -14.12 6.20 10.45
CA VAL A 22 -14.84 7.07 9.51
C VAL A 22 -15.00 6.38 8.17
N VAL A 23 -16.17 6.50 7.59
CA VAL A 23 -16.46 6.01 6.23
C VAL A 23 -16.32 7.18 5.26
N LEU A 24 -15.43 7.03 4.27
CA LEU A 24 -15.14 8.06 3.28
C LEU A 24 -15.48 7.55 1.88
N PRO A 25 -16.09 8.38 1.03
CA PRO A 25 -16.29 8.04 -0.38
C PRO A 25 -14.93 8.01 -1.11
N TYR A 26 -14.73 6.96 -1.91
CA TYR A 26 -13.55 6.85 -2.78
C TYR A 26 -13.90 6.12 -4.06
N LYS A 27 -13.79 6.81 -5.20
CA LYS A 27 -14.30 6.34 -6.51
C LYS A 27 -15.79 6.01 -6.38
N ASP A 28 -16.20 4.81 -6.81
CA ASP A 28 -17.61 4.38 -6.78
C ASP A 28 -17.97 3.57 -5.51
N GLN A 29 -17.10 3.59 -4.48
CA GLN A 29 -17.28 2.82 -3.25
C GLN A 29 -16.93 3.63 -2.01
N GLU A 30 -17.13 3.02 -0.85
CA GLU A 30 -16.79 3.56 0.46
C GLU A 30 -15.58 2.84 1.05
N ILE A 31 -14.65 3.61 1.61
CA ILE A 31 -13.49 3.09 2.36
C ILE A 31 -13.65 3.41 3.84
N LYS A 32 -13.29 2.47 4.71
CA LYS A 32 -13.24 2.66 6.16
C LYS A 32 -11.83 3.06 6.58
N VAL A 33 -11.71 4.13 7.34
CA VAL A 33 -10.45 4.70 7.78
C VAL A 33 -10.50 4.98 9.27
N VAL A 34 -9.41 4.65 9.97
CA VAL A 34 -9.25 5.03 11.38
C VAL A 34 -8.81 6.48 11.44
N SER A 35 -9.59 7.32 12.12
CA SER A 35 -9.33 8.74 12.35
C SER A 35 -9.05 9.01 13.83
N ARG A 36 -8.07 9.84 14.11
CA ARG A 36 -7.72 10.34 15.44
C ARG A 36 -8.14 11.78 15.57
N MET A 37 -8.77 12.10 16.67
CA MET A 37 -9.15 13.45 17.03
C MET A 37 -9.12 13.59 18.56
N SER A 38 -9.40 14.78 19.07
CA SER A 38 -9.62 15.02 20.49
C SER A 38 -10.95 15.71 20.67
N LEU A 39 -11.70 15.33 21.70
CA LEU A 39 -13.02 15.87 22.03
C LEU A 39 -12.90 16.71 23.30
N CYS A 40 -13.50 17.90 23.32
CA CYS A 40 -13.58 18.70 24.52
C CYS A 40 -14.59 18.13 25.52
N SER A 41 -14.16 17.89 26.76
CA SER A 41 -15.00 17.31 27.82
C SER A 41 -16.17 18.20 28.27
N ALA A 42 -16.10 19.51 28.01
CA ALA A 42 -17.13 20.45 28.43
C ALA A 42 -18.12 20.84 27.33
N CYS A 43 -17.62 21.17 26.12
CA CYS A 43 -18.48 21.68 25.04
C CYS A 43 -18.63 20.71 23.86
N GLY A 44 -17.97 19.55 23.88
CA GLY A 44 -18.04 18.57 22.81
C GLY A 44 -17.35 18.97 21.48
N SER A 45 -16.60 20.09 21.46
CA SER A 45 -15.91 20.50 20.25
C SER A 45 -14.79 19.54 19.87
N GLU A 46 -14.73 19.19 18.61
CA GLU A 46 -13.69 18.34 18.04
C GLU A 46 -12.45 19.16 17.71
N PHE A 47 -11.28 18.56 17.94
CA PHE A 47 -10.00 19.16 17.63
C PHE A 47 -9.04 18.12 17.05
N VAL A 48 -8.39 18.44 15.94
CA VAL A 48 -7.35 17.62 15.32
C VAL A 48 -6.04 18.41 15.33
N ASN A 49 -5.07 17.93 16.08
CA ASN A 49 -3.73 18.52 16.10
C ASN A 49 -2.93 18.15 14.84
N ALA A 50 -1.75 18.77 14.65
CA ALA A 50 -0.92 18.55 13.47
C ALA A 50 -0.39 17.10 13.34
N GLU A 51 -0.14 16.43 14.47
CA GLU A 51 0.30 15.03 14.49
C GLU A 51 -0.84 14.10 14.11
N ASP A 52 -2.02 14.25 14.72
CA ASP A 52 -3.21 13.46 14.38
C ASP A 52 -3.61 13.68 12.92
N SER A 53 -3.56 14.92 12.43
CA SER A 53 -3.83 15.25 11.02
C SER A 53 -2.89 14.49 10.08
N ARG A 54 -1.59 14.38 10.42
CA ARG A 54 -0.63 13.60 9.64
C ARG A 54 -0.96 12.11 9.67
N VAL A 55 -1.27 11.56 10.85
CA VAL A 55 -1.65 10.16 11.01
C VAL A 55 -2.92 9.85 10.22
N ASN A 56 -3.94 10.71 10.31
CA ASN A 56 -5.19 10.55 9.59
C ASN A 56 -4.98 10.57 8.08
N LYS A 57 -4.15 11.49 7.57
CA LYS A 57 -3.79 11.54 6.16
C LYS A 57 -3.13 10.24 5.68
N ARG A 58 -2.20 9.69 6.47
CA ARG A 58 -1.54 8.41 6.17
C ARG A 58 -2.54 7.26 6.17
N SER A 59 -3.45 7.20 7.15
CA SER A 59 -4.52 6.19 7.23
C SER A 59 -5.42 6.22 5.99
N VAL A 60 -5.83 7.41 5.54
CA VAL A 60 -6.62 7.59 4.31
C VAL A 60 -5.85 7.10 3.10
N LEU A 61 -4.57 7.47 2.98
CA LEU A 61 -3.76 7.08 1.84
C LEU A 61 -3.51 5.57 1.80
N ALA A 62 -3.22 4.96 2.95
CA ALA A 62 -3.06 3.51 3.06
C ALA A 62 -4.36 2.75 2.68
N ALA A 63 -5.53 3.27 3.08
CA ALA A 63 -6.81 2.70 2.70
C ALA A 63 -7.06 2.81 1.18
N ARG A 64 -6.73 3.96 0.56
CA ARG A 64 -6.83 4.15 -0.89
C ARG A 64 -5.89 3.23 -1.66
N LYS A 65 -4.63 3.11 -1.23
CA LYS A 65 -3.64 2.18 -1.82
C LYS A 65 -4.14 0.74 -1.77
N ARG A 66 -4.69 0.33 -0.64
CA ARG A 66 -5.27 -1.02 -0.49
C ARG A 66 -6.46 -1.24 -1.43
N PHE A 67 -7.33 -0.24 -1.57
CA PHE A 67 -8.46 -0.29 -2.49
C PHE A 67 -7.99 -0.39 -3.95
N ASP A 68 -6.96 0.38 -4.34
CA ASP A 68 -6.38 0.37 -5.68
C ASP A 68 -5.48 -0.87 -5.95
N GLY A 69 -5.30 -1.74 -4.95
CA GLY A 69 -4.44 -2.92 -5.06
C GLY A 69 -2.95 -2.60 -5.13
N LEU A 70 -2.54 -1.40 -4.71
CA LEU A 70 -1.14 -0.98 -4.66
C LEU A 70 -0.44 -1.53 -3.40
N LEU A 71 0.88 -1.64 -3.47
CA LEU A 71 1.71 -2.02 -2.33
C LEU A 71 1.56 -1.02 -1.18
N SER A 72 1.45 -1.53 0.05
CA SER A 72 1.50 -0.73 1.26
C SER A 72 2.91 -0.18 1.51
N GLY A 73 3.03 0.80 2.42
CA GLY A 73 4.34 1.30 2.83
C GLY A 73 5.22 0.21 3.45
N GLU A 74 4.62 -0.69 4.24
CA GLU A 74 5.31 -1.83 4.86
C GLU A 74 5.84 -2.83 3.81
N GLU A 75 5.05 -3.13 2.77
CA GLU A 75 5.48 -4.02 1.68
C GLU A 75 6.64 -3.41 0.88
N ILE A 76 6.59 -2.11 0.59
CA ILE A 76 7.67 -1.40 -0.07
C ILE A 76 8.95 -1.42 0.78
N TYR A 77 8.81 -1.17 2.09
CA TYR A 77 9.92 -1.28 3.04
C TYR A 77 10.52 -2.70 3.05
N ALA A 78 9.68 -3.74 3.08
CA ALA A 78 10.12 -5.13 3.08
C ALA A 78 10.89 -5.49 1.79
N ILE A 79 10.41 -5.04 0.62
CA ILE A 79 11.09 -5.23 -0.67
C ILE A 79 12.49 -4.57 -0.65
N ARG A 80 12.57 -3.32 -0.18
CA ARG A 80 13.85 -2.62 -0.05
C ARG A 80 14.80 -3.34 0.90
N LYS A 81 14.31 -3.79 2.06
CA LYS A 81 15.10 -4.53 3.04
C LYS A 81 15.56 -5.89 2.55
N LYS A 82 14.77 -6.57 1.73
CA LYS A 82 15.15 -7.83 1.09
C LYS A 82 16.50 -7.73 0.36
N TYR A 83 16.76 -6.58 -0.27
CA TYR A 83 17.98 -6.31 -1.02
C TYR A 83 18.98 -5.40 -0.26
N GLU A 84 18.79 -5.22 1.05
CA GLU A 84 19.65 -4.41 1.93
C GLU A 84 19.88 -2.97 1.44
N LEU A 85 18.94 -2.43 0.64
CA LEU A 85 19.03 -1.08 0.11
C LEU A 85 18.71 -0.04 1.19
N ASN A 86 19.45 1.07 1.20
CA ASN A 86 19.00 2.28 1.86
C ASN A 86 17.99 3.04 0.96
N GLN A 87 17.24 3.97 1.54
CA GLN A 87 16.19 4.70 0.82
C GLN A 87 16.74 5.52 -0.37
N LYS A 88 17.97 6.07 -0.23
CA LYS A 88 18.61 6.86 -1.28
C LYS A 88 18.97 5.98 -2.49
N VAL A 89 19.61 4.84 -2.26
CA VAL A 89 19.97 3.89 -3.32
C VAL A 89 18.72 3.28 -3.96
N ALA A 90 17.68 2.99 -3.17
CA ALA A 90 16.40 2.54 -3.73
C ALA A 90 15.77 3.60 -4.65
N ALA A 91 15.84 4.88 -4.26
CA ALA A 91 15.35 5.97 -5.11
C ALA A 91 16.17 6.16 -6.40
N GLN A 92 17.46 5.89 -6.37
CA GLN A 92 18.31 5.89 -7.57
C GLN A 92 17.98 4.72 -8.50
N LEU A 93 17.79 3.53 -7.92
CA LEU A 93 17.52 2.30 -8.68
C LEU A 93 16.11 2.29 -9.30
N PHE A 94 15.10 2.61 -8.51
CA PHE A 94 13.70 2.53 -8.93
C PHE A 94 13.13 3.85 -9.43
N GLY A 95 13.81 4.98 -9.12
CA GLY A 95 13.32 6.32 -9.45
C GLY A 95 12.47 6.95 -8.34
N GLY A 96 11.89 8.11 -8.63
CA GLY A 96 10.99 8.86 -7.73
C GLY A 96 11.67 9.98 -6.95
N GLY A 97 13.00 10.15 -7.05
CA GLY A 97 13.77 11.20 -6.38
C GLY A 97 14.20 10.83 -4.95
N PRO A 98 15.12 11.62 -4.34
CA PRO A 98 15.93 11.20 -3.18
C PRO A 98 15.12 10.95 -1.89
N VAL A 99 13.92 11.52 -1.76
CA VAL A 99 13.04 11.35 -0.58
C VAL A 99 11.80 10.48 -0.86
N ALA A 100 11.70 9.92 -2.07
CA ALA A 100 10.51 9.20 -2.51
C ALA A 100 10.23 7.98 -1.64
N PHE A 101 11.24 7.13 -1.43
CA PHE A 101 11.07 5.90 -0.64
C PHE A 101 10.69 6.19 0.81
N SER A 102 11.24 7.25 1.43
CA SER A 102 10.81 7.66 2.76
C SER A 102 9.32 8.01 2.80
N LYS A 103 8.81 8.70 1.78
CA LYS A 103 7.40 9.06 1.69
C LYS A 103 6.50 7.86 1.35
N TYR A 104 6.95 6.95 0.48
CA TYR A 104 6.21 5.74 0.13
C TYR A 104 6.07 4.76 1.29
N GLU A 105 7.16 4.54 2.03
CA GLU A 105 7.21 3.65 3.19
C GLU A 105 6.39 4.17 4.38
N ASN A 106 6.26 5.49 4.52
CA ASN A 106 5.46 6.11 5.57
C ASN A 106 4.00 6.39 5.16
N ASP A 107 3.60 6.00 3.97
CA ASP A 107 2.28 6.33 3.39
C ASP A 107 1.99 7.86 3.36
N ASP A 108 3.03 8.68 3.18
CA ASP A 108 2.87 10.13 3.00
C ASP A 108 2.41 10.49 1.57
N VAL A 109 2.79 9.65 0.59
CA VAL A 109 2.46 9.82 -0.84
C VAL A 109 2.23 8.44 -1.47
N SER A 110 1.28 8.34 -2.40
CA SER A 110 1.11 7.15 -3.23
C SER A 110 2.19 7.10 -4.32
N HIS A 111 2.74 5.92 -4.54
CA HIS A 111 3.60 5.68 -5.71
C HIS A 111 2.77 5.43 -6.96
N ALA A 112 3.38 5.59 -8.13
CA ALA A 112 2.73 5.34 -9.42
C ALA A 112 2.53 3.83 -9.65
N GLU A 113 1.54 3.46 -10.45
CA GLU A 113 1.25 2.07 -10.83
C GLU A 113 2.44 1.39 -11.53
N SER A 114 3.21 2.13 -12.32
CA SER A 114 4.44 1.64 -12.94
C SER A 114 5.49 1.24 -11.92
N MET A 115 5.66 2.05 -10.86
CA MET A 115 6.54 1.76 -9.74
C MET A 115 6.06 0.51 -8.98
N ASP A 116 4.75 0.37 -8.75
CA ASP A 116 4.15 -0.80 -8.12
C ASP A 116 4.48 -2.08 -8.88
N LYS A 117 4.25 -2.07 -10.20
CA LYS A 117 4.56 -3.21 -11.09
C LYS A 117 6.04 -3.58 -11.06
N LEU A 118 6.93 -2.57 -11.08
CA LEU A 118 8.37 -2.78 -11.01
C LEU A 118 8.80 -3.39 -9.68
N LEU A 119 8.32 -2.86 -8.55
CA LEU A 119 8.60 -3.37 -7.22
C LEU A 119 8.10 -4.82 -7.06
N ARG A 120 6.90 -5.14 -7.56
CA ARG A 120 6.38 -6.51 -7.56
C ARG A 120 7.21 -7.46 -8.42
N LEU A 121 7.66 -7.00 -9.57
CA LEU A 121 8.53 -7.80 -10.46
C LEU A 121 9.82 -8.19 -9.74
N VAL A 122 10.55 -7.21 -9.21
CA VAL A 122 11.83 -7.47 -8.53
C VAL A 122 11.64 -8.23 -7.20
N SER A 123 10.49 -8.08 -6.54
CA SER A 123 10.21 -8.85 -5.34
C SER A 123 10.07 -10.37 -5.61
N ARG A 124 9.62 -10.74 -6.80
CA ARG A 124 9.40 -12.12 -7.24
C ARG A 124 10.60 -12.72 -8.00
N SER A 125 11.36 -11.87 -8.69
CA SER A 125 12.48 -12.29 -9.54
C SER A 125 13.78 -11.61 -9.12
N VAL A 126 14.68 -12.39 -8.54
CA VAL A 126 16.02 -11.92 -8.16
C VAL A 126 16.86 -11.58 -9.41
N SER A 127 16.67 -12.31 -10.51
CA SER A 127 17.35 -12.02 -11.77
C SER A 127 16.94 -10.65 -12.33
N ALA A 128 15.63 -10.33 -12.34
CA ALA A 128 15.15 -9.03 -12.78
C ALA A 128 15.70 -7.88 -11.91
N PHE A 129 15.86 -8.11 -10.60
CA PHE A 129 16.49 -7.12 -9.73
C PHE A 129 17.94 -6.84 -10.16
N TRP A 130 18.76 -7.89 -10.40
CA TRP A 130 20.16 -7.71 -10.77
C TRP A 130 20.32 -7.12 -12.17
N GLU A 131 19.45 -7.46 -13.10
CA GLU A 131 19.41 -6.84 -14.41
C GLU A 131 19.13 -5.33 -14.31
N LEU A 132 18.17 -4.93 -13.47
CA LEU A 132 17.89 -3.51 -13.20
C LEU A 132 19.10 -2.80 -12.58
N VAL A 133 19.81 -3.45 -11.64
CA VAL A 133 21.03 -2.90 -11.01
C VAL A 133 22.13 -2.68 -12.05
N GLU A 134 22.34 -3.62 -12.96
CA GLU A 134 23.33 -3.52 -14.04
C GLU A 134 22.97 -2.38 -15.01
N GLN A 135 21.72 -2.29 -15.44
CA GLN A 135 21.23 -1.22 -16.31
C GLN A 135 21.34 0.17 -15.67
N SER A 136 21.17 0.26 -14.36
CA SER A 136 21.26 1.51 -13.61
C SER A 136 22.69 1.93 -13.25
N GLY A 137 23.71 1.10 -13.55
CA GLY A 137 25.11 1.36 -13.23
C GLY A 137 25.45 1.32 -11.74
N LEU A 138 24.57 0.75 -10.90
CA LEU A 138 24.72 0.72 -9.44
C LEU A 138 25.41 -0.54 -8.89
N THR A 139 26.06 -1.31 -9.75
CA THR A 139 26.75 -2.57 -9.40
C THR A 139 27.83 -2.42 -8.32
N ASN A 140 28.45 -1.24 -8.23
CA ASN A 140 29.47 -0.95 -7.21
C ASN A 140 28.86 -0.56 -5.86
N GLU A 141 27.64 -0.02 -5.84
CA GLU A 141 26.97 0.42 -4.62
C GLU A 141 26.15 -0.70 -3.97
N ILE A 142 25.64 -1.62 -4.80
CA ILE A 142 24.78 -2.73 -4.36
C ILE A 142 25.57 -4.03 -4.43
N LYS A 143 25.97 -4.53 -3.26
CA LYS A 143 26.73 -5.79 -3.17
C LYS A 143 25.79 -6.99 -3.34
N LYS A 144 26.19 -7.96 -4.18
CA LYS A 144 25.47 -9.24 -4.26
C LYS A 144 25.52 -9.94 -2.89
N PRO A 145 24.37 -10.34 -2.33
CA PRO A 145 24.35 -11.04 -1.04
C PRO A 145 25.16 -12.35 -1.16
N LYS A 146 25.93 -12.65 -0.12
CA LYS A 146 26.76 -13.86 -0.05
C LYS A 146 25.93 -15.15 0.08
N ALA A 147 24.65 -15.05 0.40
CA ALA A 147 23.70 -16.16 0.54
C ALA A 147 22.50 -15.96 -0.39
N PRO A 148 21.83 -17.05 -0.83
CA PRO A 148 20.62 -16.94 -1.63
C PRO A 148 19.57 -16.15 -0.83
N VAL A 149 19.04 -15.11 -1.45
CA VAL A 149 17.95 -14.31 -0.88
C VAL A 149 16.75 -15.23 -0.71
N LYS A 150 16.34 -15.50 0.53
CA LYS A 150 15.16 -16.32 0.80
C LYS A 150 13.96 -15.70 0.13
N ASP A 151 13.25 -16.49 -0.66
CA ASP A 151 12.00 -16.05 -1.29
C ASP A 151 11.05 -15.52 -0.23
N VAL A 152 10.64 -14.26 -0.39
CA VAL A 152 9.65 -13.68 0.50
C VAL A 152 8.29 -14.21 0.06
N SER A 153 7.93 -15.39 0.56
CA SER A 153 6.58 -15.98 0.41
C SER A 153 5.49 -15.12 1.09
N PHE A 154 5.90 -13.99 1.69
CA PHE A 154 5.06 -13.06 2.43
C PHE A 154 3.97 -12.37 1.58
N LEU A 155 4.16 -12.29 0.25
CA LEU A 155 3.18 -11.62 -0.62
C LEU A 155 1.96 -12.49 -0.98
N LYS A 156 1.79 -13.65 -0.33
CA LYS A 156 0.68 -14.58 -0.64
C LYS A 156 -0.61 -14.38 0.14
N SER A 157 -0.72 -13.42 1.07
CA SER A 157 -1.88 -13.41 1.96
C SER A 157 -2.49 -12.04 2.27
N HIS A 158 -2.73 -11.22 1.27
CA HIS A 158 -3.68 -10.11 1.47
C HIS A 158 -5.03 -10.39 0.78
N GLN A 159 -5.47 -11.65 0.80
CA GLN A 159 -6.87 -12.03 0.58
C GLN A 159 -7.63 -12.18 1.90
N ASN A 160 -7.29 -11.42 2.93
CA ASN A 160 -8.14 -11.28 4.10
C ASN A 160 -9.03 -10.05 3.92
N VAL A 161 -9.97 -10.15 2.98
CA VAL A 161 -11.24 -9.46 3.09
C VAL A 161 -11.95 -10.14 4.26
N VAL A 162 -11.88 -9.55 5.44
CA VAL A 162 -12.80 -9.90 6.53
C VAL A 162 -14.16 -9.42 6.07
N LEU A 163 -14.94 -10.33 5.48
CA LEU A 163 -16.37 -10.14 5.31
C LEU A 163 -16.98 -10.11 6.72
N VAL A 164 -17.15 -8.92 7.25
CA VAL A 164 -17.96 -8.72 8.45
C VAL A 164 -19.39 -8.97 8.04
N ASN A 165 -19.89 -10.16 8.37
CA ASN A 165 -21.26 -10.58 8.14
C ASN A 165 -22.16 -9.79 9.09
N PHE A 166 -22.74 -8.68 8.61
CA PHE A 166 -23.87 -8.05 9.28
C PHE A 166 -25.09 -8.92 9.03
N GLY A 167 -25.57 -9.58 10.09
CA GLY A 167 -26.68 -10.53 10.08
C GLY A 167 -27.90 -9.99 9.35
N GLY A 168 -28.32 -10.73 8.35
CA GLY A 168 -29.55 -10.58 7.60
C GLY A 168 -29.68 -11.78 6.67
N ASN A 169 -30.61 -12.65 7.00
CA ASN A 169 -31.08 -13.87 6.35
C ASN A 169 -30.62 -14.13 4.91
N GLY A 170 -29.93 -15.23 4.74
CA GLY A 170 -30.12 -16.12 3.57
C GLY A 170 -29.34 -15.77 2.32
N PHE A 171 -28.02 -15.95 2.30
CA PHE A 171 -27.27 -16.09 1.05
C PHE A 171 -26.63 -17.49 0.98
N LYS A 172 -27.15 -18.35 0.12
CA LYS A 172 -26.54 -19.65 -0.20
C LYS A 172 -25.37 -19.41 -1.18
N PRO A 173 -24.18 -20.01 -0.95
CA PRO A 173 -23.07 -19.91 -1.90
C PRO A 173 -23.44 -20.63 -3.20
N ILE A 174 -23.27 -19.98 -4.33
CA ILE A 174 -23.34 -20.62 -5.64
C ILE A 174 -21.97 -21.27 -5.91
N GLU A 175 -21.88 -22.57 -5.80
CA GLU A 175 -20.76 -23.34 -6.33
C GLU A 175 -20.75 -23.26 -7.86
N LYS A 176 -19.82 -22.50 -8.42
CA LYS A 176 -19.50 -22.59 -9.85
C LYS A 176 -18.32 -23.53 -10.05
N SER A 177 -18.63 -24.79 -10.30
CA SER A 177 -17.72 -25.75 -10.91
C SER A 177 -17.47 -25.35 -12.37
N HIS A 178 -16.31 -24.82 -12.69
CA HIS A 178 -15.87 -24.68 -14.08
C HIS A 178 -14.81 -25.76 -14.36
N SER A 179 -15.30 -26.85 -14.93
CA SER A 179 -14.46 -27.84 -15.60
C SER A 179 -14.00 -27.27 -16.95
N TYR A 180 -12.73 -26.92 -17.07
CA TYR A 180 -12.13 -26.62 -18.36
C TYR A 180 -11.83 -27.93 -19.10
N ALA A 181 -12.64 -28.26 -20.07
CA ALA A 181 -12.36 -29.30 -21.07
C ALA A 181 -11.20 -28.80 -21.97
N ARG A 182 -10.12 -29.58 -22.07
CA ARG A 182 -9.07 -29.41 -23.07
C ARG A 182 -9.64 -29.69 -24.45
N GLY A 183 -9.88 -28.65 -25.23
CA GLY A 183 -10.11 -28.74 -26.65
C GLY A 183 -8.79 -28.61 -27.40
N SER A 184 -8.39 -29.67 -28.12
CA SER A 184 -7.32 -29.63 -29.09
C SER A 184 -7.82 -28.87 -30.33
N ALA A 185 -7.19 -27.72 -30.64
CA ALA A 185 -7.44 -27.02 -31.89
C ALA A 185 -6.14 -26.98 -32.71
N SER A 186 -6.27 -27.49 -33.93
CA SER A 186 -5.29 -27.54 -35.00
C SER A 186 -4.83 -26.17 -35.46
N ALA A 187 -3.54 -26.12 -35.88
CA ALA A 187 -2.89 -24.97 -36.47
C ALA A 187 -3.55 -24.58 -37.81
N GLU A 188 -4.04 -23.35 -37.88
CA GLU A 188 -4.32 -22.69 -39.16
C GLU A 188 -3.45 -21.45 -39.29
N THR A 189 -2.77 -21.41 -40.43
CA THR A 189 -1.88 -20.38 -40.93
C THR A 189 -2.59 -19.04 -41.12
N PHE A 190 -2.09 -17.99 -40.45
CA PHE A 190 -2.51 -16.61 -40.70
C PHE A 190 -1.51 -15.90 -41.61
N GLY A 191 -2.05 -15.37 -42.72
CA GLY A 191 -1.32 -14.65 -43.73
C GLY A 191 -0.82 -13.27 -43.29
N GLU A 192 0.21 -12.84 -44.01
CA GLU A 192 0.87 -11.56 -43.89
C GLU A 192 -0.08 -10.37 -44.07
N LEU A 193 -0.09 -9.43 -43.12
CA LEU A 193 -0.65 -8.09 -43.29
C LEU A 193 0.47 -7.06 -43.43
N GLN A 194 0.63 -6.54 -44.67
CA GLN A 194 1.48 -5.43 -44.99
C GLN A 194 0.90 -4.12 -44.44
N TRP A 195 1.74 -3.35 -43.79
CA TRP A 195 1.43 -1.97 -43.37
C TRP A 195 1.83 -0.99 -44.49
N LYS A 196 0.90 -0.14 -44.89
CA LYS A 196 1.15 1.08 -45.65
C LYS A 196 1.13 2.27 -44.70
#